data_d6af2dab0554a07f6f1f5f884b9dce30
#
_entry.id   d6af2dab0554a07f6f1f5f884b9dce30
#
_cell.length_a   1.000
_cell.length_b   1.000
_cell.length_c   1.000
_cell.angle_alpha   90.00
_cell.angle_beta   90.00
_cell.angle_gamma   90.00
#
_symmetry.space_group_name_H-M   'P 1'
#
loop_
_entity.id
_entity.type
_entity.pdbx_description
1 polymer ?
#
loop_
_entity_poly.entity_id
_entity_poly.type
_entity_poly.pdbx_seq_one_letter_code
_entity_poly.pdbx_strand_id
1 'polypeptide(L)'
;MGSEMCIRDRLILTVLQECIDDYLACKGEKKPSIPVLDFLSTPVEELRTRAEEISSQLKSLSFPVSIVETLSRTGGGTMPRAEIPSIALEITPVGSSLEKLARILRGGDPAIVGYVSGDKFLLNLRTVFPSQDQSIVNALLETLQ
;
A
#
# COMPACT_ATOMS: atom_id res chain seq x y z
N MET A 1 -17.03 37.68 6.03
CA MET A 1 -16.32 36.80 5.10
C MET A 1 -14.79 36.75 5.25
N GLY A 2 -14.16 37.65 6.01
CA GLY A 2 -12.68 37.66 6.15
C GLY A 2 -12.08 36.75 7.24
N SER A 3 -12.84 36.36 8.27
CA SER A 3 -12.28 35.60 9.41
C SER A 3 -12.17 34.10 9.16
N GLU A 4 -13.08 33.51 8.39
CA GLU A 4 -13.05 32.05 8.11
C GLU A 4 -11.93 31.68 7.18
N MET A 5 -11.63 32.53 6.19
CA MET A 5 -10.49 32.31 5.27
C MET A 5 -9.16 32.40 6.04
N CYS A 6 -9.03 33.31 7.01
CA CYS A 6 -7.85 33.45 7.85
C CYS A 6 -7.62 32.21 8.76
N ILE A 7 -8.68 31.61 9.32
CA ILE A 7 -8.57 30.39 10.14
C ILE A 7 -8.14 29.20 9.29
N ARG A 8 -8.76 29.00 8.13
CA ARG A 8 -8.39 27.93 7.20
C ARG A 8 -6.95 28.04 6.72
N ASP A 9 -6.53 29.26 6.36
CA ASP A 9 -5.16 29.50 5.91
C ASP A 9 -4.13 29.22 7.02
N ARG A 10 -4.44 29.59 8.25
CA ARG A 10 -3.59 29.29 9.42
C ARG A 10 -3.48 27.80 9.67
N LEU A 11 -4.57 27.04 9.58
CA LEU A 11 -4.54 25.57 9.70
C LEU A 11 -3.67 24.93 8.63
N ILE A 12 -3.84 25.35 7.38
CA ILE A 12 -3.03 24.83 6.25
C ILE A 12 -1.54 25.15 6.47
N LEU A 13 -1.22 26.38 6.86
CA LEU A 13 0.16 26.77 7.11
C LEU A 13 0.77 26.04 8.31
N THR A 14 -0.01 25.79 9.38
CA THR A 14 0.47 25.00 10.52
C THR A 14 0.76 23.57 10.12
N VAL A 15 -0.13 22.90 9.38
CA VAL A 15 0.09 21.54 8.90
C VAL A 15 1.31 21.48 7.97
N LEU A 16 1.46 22.47 7.09
CA LEU A 16 2.62 22.55 6.21
C LEU A 16 3.92 22.74 7.01
N GLN A 17 3.89 23.57 8.04
CA GLN A 17 5.05 23.77 8.94
C GLN A 17 5.45 22.45 9.61
N GLU A 18 4.52 21.73 10.21
CA GLU A 18 4.77 20.42 10.84
C GLU A 18 5.38 19.42 9.83
N CYS A 19 4.82 19.36 8.62
CA CYS A 19 5.37 18.49 7.56
C CYS A 19 6.82 18.88 7.17
N ILE A 20 7.11 20.18 7.11
CA ILE A 20 8.46 20.68 6.80
C ILE A 20 9.42 20.37 7.97
N ASP A 21 8.98 20.56 9.20
CA ASP A 21 9.78 20.29 10.38
C ASP A 21 10.11 18.79 10.49
N ASP A 22 9.12 17.92 10.25
CA ASP A 22 9.33 16.47 10.14
C ASP A 22 10.35 16.11 9.03
N TYR A 23 10.21 16.74 7.86
CA TYR A 23 11.14 16.53 6.76
C TYR A 23 12.58 16.98 7.10
N LEU A 24 12.71 18.13 7.78
CA LEU A 24 14.00 18.66 8.20
C LEU A 24 14.63 17.86 9.35
N ALA A 25 13.80 17.27 10.22
CA ALA A 25 14.23 16.38 11.30
C ALA A 25 14.79 15.06 10.80
N CYS A 26 14.45 14.65 9.57
CA CYS A 26 14.95 13.43 8.91
C CYS A 26 16.44 13.58 8.47
N LYS A 27 17.29 14.20 9.30
CA LYS A 27 18.72 14.29 9.04
C LYS A 27 19.44 13.08 9.63
N GLY A 28 20.02 12.26 8.77
CA GLY A 28 20.84 11.11 9.17
C GLY A 28 20.07 9.77 9.15
N GLU A 29 20.41 8.87 10.06
CA GLU A 29 19.92 7.48 10.08
C GLU A 29 18.47 7.28 10.55
N LYS A 30 17.77 8.33 10.93
CA LYS A 30 16.36 8.21 11.32
C LYS A 30 15.47 8.05 10.10
N LYS A 31 14.70 6.98 10.05
CA LYS A 31 13.61 6.80 9.09
C LYS A 31 12.68 8.03 9.15
N PRO A 32 12.31 8.61 8.02
CA PRO A 32 11.38 9.72 8.02
C PRO A 32 10.04 9.29 8.60
N SER A 33 9.43 10.13 9.45
CA SER A 33 8.07 9.88 9.94
C SER A 33 7.00 10.18 8.87
N ILE A 34 7.43 10.61 7.69
CA ILE A 34 6.57 10.92 6.55
C ILE A 34 6.30 9.64 5.76
N PRO A 35 5.06 9.12 5.74
CA PRO A 35 4.74 7.81 5.16
C PRO A 35 5.19 7.63 3.71
N VAL A 36 5.05 8.65 2.87
CA VAL A 36 5.46 8.56 1.47
C VAL A 36 6.97 8.37 1.31
N LEU A 37 7.79 9.00 2.16
CA LEU A 37 9.24 8.83 2.11
C LEU A 37 9.66 7.44 2.60
N ASP A 38 8.97 6.93 3.62
CA ASP A 38 9.19 5.55 4.09
C ASP A 38 8.86 4.55 2.99
N PHE A 39 7.71 4.67 2.34
CA PHE A 39 7.33 3.82 1.21
C PHE A 39 8.33 3.88 0.05
N LEU A 40 8.86 5.06 -0.27
CA LEU A 40 9.83 5.23 -1.35
C LEU A 40 11.20 4.62 -1.00
N SER A 41 11.61 4.70 0.26
CA SER A 41 12.92 4.22 0.73
C SER A 41 12.94 2.75 1.13
N THR A 42 11.79 2.09 1.26
CA THR A 42 11.72 0.67 1.68
C THR A 42 12.45 -0.23 0.68
N PRO A 43 13.45 -1.01 1.11
CA PRO A 43 14.16 -1.94 0.25
C PRO A 43 13.25 -3.03 -0.31
N VAL A 44 13.52 -3.50 -1.53
CA VAL A 44 12.73 -4.58 -2.17
C VAL A 44 12.81 -5.87 -1.38
N GLU A 45 13.95 -6.15 -0.77
CA GLU A 45 14.16 -7.35 0.04
C GLU A 45 13.25 -7.38 1.29
N GLU A 46 13.02 -6.23 1.91
CA GLU A 46 12.07 -6.12 3.02
C GLU A 46 10.64 -6.42 2.55
N LEU A 47 10.24 -5.89 1.38
CA LEU A 47 8.94 -6.19 0.78
C LEU A 47 8.81 -7.68 0.43
N ARG A 48 9.89 -8.32 -0.04
CA ARG A 48 9.92 -9.75 -0.35
C ARG A 48 9.71 -10.59 0.90
N THR A 49 10.45 -10.29 1.97
CA THR A 49 10.30 -10.99 3.26
C THR A 49 8.86 -10.91 3.78
N ARG A 50 8.27 -9.72 3.77
CA ARG A 50 6.86 -9.52 4.15
C ARG A 50 5.91 -10.32 3.26
N ALA A 51 6.13 -10.32 1.95
CA ALA A 51 5.31 -11.09 1.01
C ALA A 51 5.38 -12.60 1.29
N GLU A 52 6.56 -13.12 1.63
CA GLU A 52 6.77 -14.52 2.00
C GLU A 52 6.04 -14.87 3.30
N GLU A 53 6.11 -14.01 4.31
CA GLU A 53 5.39 -14.18 5.57
C GLU A 53 3.88 -14.20 5.37
N ILE A 54 3.32 -13.25 4.61
CA ILE A 54 1.90 -13.20 4.26
C ILE A 54 1.51 -14.46 3.46
N SER A 55 2.25 -14.79 2.41
CA SER A 55 1.97 -15.96 1.57
C SER A 55 2.02 -17.26 2.36
N SER A 56 2.92 -17.38 3.32
CA SER A 56 3.03 -18.57 4.17
C SER A 56 1.76 -18.84 5.00
N GLN A 57 1.10 -17.78 5.47
CA GLN A 57 -0.13 -17.84 6.24
C GLN A 57 -1.38 -18.12 5.36
N LEU A 58 -1.27 -17.84 4.06
CA LEU A 58 -2.36 -18.02 3.09
C LEU A 58 -2.33 -19.40 2.39
N LYS A 59 -1.43 -20.30 2.75
CA LYS A 59 -1.29 -21.65 2.15
C LYS A 59 -2.53 -22.53 2.29
N SER A 60 -3.40 -22.23 3.24
CA SER A 60 -4.67 -22.96 3.45
C SER A 60 -5.77 -22.56 2.47
N LEU A 61 -5.56 -21.52 1.68
CA LEU A 61 -6.55 -21.06 0.71
C LEU A 61 -6.64 -22.01 -0.50
N SER A 62 -7.83 -22.11 -1.05
CA SER A 62 -8.13 -22.97 -2.20
C SER A 62 -7.54 -22.49 -3.53
N PHE A 63 -6.91 -21.31 -3.55
CA PHE A 63 -6.31 -20.72 -4.76
C PHE A 63 -4.90 -20.26 -4.50
N PRO A 64 -4.07 -20.25 -5.56
CA PRO A 64 -2.68 -19.88 -5.45
C PRO A 64 -2.50 -18.39 -5.17
N VAL A 65 -1.69 -18.08 -4.16
CA VAL A 65 -1.13 -16.76 -3.92
C VAL A 65 0.34 -16.84 -4.31
N SER A 66 0.73 -16.07 -5.32
CA SER A 66 2.09 -16.01 -5.82
C SER A 66 2.73 -14.67 -5.48
N ILE A 67 4.05 -14.67 -5.31
CA ILE A 67 4.83 -13.45 -5.09
C ILE A 67 5.43 -13.05 -6.43
N VAL A 68 5.19 -11.82 -6.86
CA VAL A 68 5.67 -11.32 -8.15
C VAL A 68 6.41 -10.00 -7.99
N GLU A 69 7.46 -9.84 -8.79
CA GLU A 69 8.14 -8.57 -8.94
C GLU A 69 7.28 -7.64 -9.81
N THR A 70 7.17 -6.40 -9.40
CA THR A 70 6.40 -5.38 -10.09
C THR A 70 7.09 -4.03 -10.01
N LEU A 71 6.54 -3.05 -10.70
CA LEU A 71 7.01 -1.68 -10.67
C LEU A 71 5.93 -0.77 -10.09
N SER A 72 6.32 0.04 -9.12
CA SER A 72 5.49 1.12 -8.59
C SER A 72 5.84 2.43 -9.23
N ARG A 73 4.88 3.34 -9.31
CA ARG A 73 5.08 4.69 -9.86
C ARG A 73 4.70 5.73 -8.82
N THR A 74 5.45 6.82 -8.76
CA THR A 74 5.24 7.90 -7.78
C THR A 74 4.03 8.80 -8.07
N GLY A 75 3.20 8.43 -9.06
CA GLY A 75 1.99 9.18 -9.41
C GLY A 75 2.20 10.30 -10.43
N GLY A 76 1.08 10.75 -10.99
CA GLY A 76 1.03 11.47 -12.26
C GLY A 76 1.34 12.97 -12.20
N GLY A 77 2.36 13.43 -11.58
CA GLY A 77 2.68 14.88 -11.61
C GLY A 77 4.14 15.15 -11.33
N THR A 78 4.73 14.40 -10.43
CA THR A 78 6.05 14.74 -9.88
C THR A 78 7.19 14.01 -10.60
N MET A 79 7.01 12.75 -10.96
CA MET A 79 8.03 11.96 -11.66
C MET A 79 7.36 10.86 -12.50
N PRO A 80 6.69 11.20 -13.61
CA PRO A 80 5.82 10.27 -14.33
C PRO A 80 6.54 9.09 -14.98
N ARG A 81 7.87 9.14 -15.07
CA ARG A 81 8.71 8.07 -15.62
C ARG A 81 9.55 7.33 -14.58
N ALA A 82 9.47 7.73 -13.31
CA ALA A 82 10.21 7.03 -12.26
C ALA A 82 9.48 5.73 -11.90
N GLU A 83 10.10 4.61 -12.21
CA GLU A 83 9.66 3.28 -11.84
C GLU A 83 10.50 2.78 -10.68
N ILE A 84 9.84 2.33 -9.63
CA ILE A 84 10.47 1.85 -8.41
C ILE A 84 10.20 0.34 -8.31
N PRO A 85 11.25 -0.50 -8.23
CA PRO A 85 11.08 -1.93 -8.02
C PRO A 85 10.22 -2.22 -6.79
N SER A 86 9.30 -3.13 -6.90
CA SER A 86 8.35 -3.49 -5.84
C SER A 86 7.99 -4.96 -5.88
N ILE A 87 7.33 -5.43 -4.82
CA ILE A 87 6.79 -6.77 -4.69
C ILE A 87 5.28 -6.68 -4.54
N ALA A 88 4.56 -7.56 -5.24
CA ALA A 88 3.13 -7.72 -5.11
C ALA A 88 2.74 -9.16 -4.81
N LEU A 89 1.64 -9.34 -4.09
CA LEU A 89 0.92 -10.59 -4.00
C LEU A 89 -0.01 -10.70 -5.19
N GLU A 90 0.14 -11.76 -5.96
CA GLU A 90 -0.68 -12.11 -7.09
C GLU A 90 -1.70 -13.16 -6.67
N ILE A 91 -2.98 -12.88 -6.83
CA ILE A 91 -4.08 -13.76 -6.45
C ILE A 91 -4.87 -14.09 -7.70
N THR A 92 -5.01 -15.39 -7.98
CA THR A 92 -5.82 -15.88 -9.09
C THR A 92 -7.04 -16.60 -8.52
N PRO A 93 -8.23 -15.96 -8.49
CA PRO A 93 -9.42 -16.59 -7.92
C PRO A 93 -9.89 -17.74 -8.80
N VAL A 94 -10.20 -18.87 -8.17
CA VAL A 94 -10.80 -20.03 -8.84
C VAL A 94 -12.31 -19.97 -8.65
N GLY A 95 -13.07 -19.91 -9.73
CA GLY A 95 -14.54 -19.94 -9.70
C GLY A 95 -15.24 -18.63 -9.37
N SER A 96 -14.52 -17.53 -9.17
CA SER A 96 -15.09 -16.18 -8.98
C SER A 96 -14.49 -15.19 -9.98
N SER A 97 -15.25 -14.14 -10.35
CA SER A 97 -14.70 -13.08 -11.18
C SER A 97 -13.76 -12.20 -10.36
N LEU A 98 -12.68 -11.73 -10.98
CA LEU A 98 -11.73 -10.76 -10.40
C LEU A 98 -12.41 -9.48 -9.91
N GLU A 99 -13.41 -9.02 -10.65
CA GLU A 99 -14.21 -7.85 -10.28
C GLU A 99 -14.98 -8.07 -8.98
N LYS A 100 -15.54 -9.27 -8.80
CA LYS A 100 -16.24 -9.65 -7.57
C LYS A 100 -15.26 -9.66 -6.40
N LEU A 101 -14.08 -10.29 -6.56
CA LEU A 101 -13.02 -10.29 -5.55
C LEU A 101 -12.59 -8.87 -5.18
N ALA A 102 -12.24 -8.05 -6.16
CA ALA A 102 -11.82 -6.67 -5.95
C ALA A 102 -12.91 -5.82 -5.25
N ARG A 103 -14.17 -6.05 -5.57
CA ARG A 103 -15.30 -5.36 -4.92
C ARG A 103 -15.49 -5.79 -3.47
N ILE A 104 -15.38 -7.07 -3.18
CA ILE A 104 -15.53 -7.58 -1.80
C ILE A 104 -14.38 -7.05 -0.95
N LEU A 105 -13.13 -7.16 -1.39
CA LEU A 105 -11.97 -6.66 -0.66
C LEU A 105 -12.01 -5.15 -0.42
N ARG A 106 -12.50 -4.38 -1.40
CA ARG A 106 -12.65 -2.93 -1.26
C ARG A 106 -13.78 -2.54 -0.32
N GLY A 107 -14.83 -3.37 -0.22
CA GLY A 107 -15.97 -3.15 0.68
C GLY A 107 -15.79 -3.74 2.07
N GLY A 108 -14.68 -4.41 2.35
CA GLY A 108 -14.36 -5.00 3.65
C GLY A 108 -13.90 -3.97 4.69
N ASP A 109 -13.73 -4.42 5.91
CA ASP A 109 -13.15 -3.65 7.01
C ASP A 109 -11.97 -4.44 7.63
N PRO A 110 -10.74 -4.02 7.40
CA PRO A 110 -10.32 -2.87 6.60
C PRO A 110 -10.50 -3.07 5.08
N ALA A 111 -10.74 -1.97 4.38
CA ALA A 111 -10.81 -1.99 2.92
C ALA A 111 -9.44 -2.28 2.29
N ILE A 112 -9.37 -3.30 1.43
CA ILE A 112 -8.15 -3.66 0.70
C ILE A 112 -8.31 -3.27 -0.76
N VAL A 113 -7.43 -2.39 -1.22
CA VAL A 113 -7.43 -1.87 -2.59
C VAL A 113 -6.22 -2.40 -3.34
N GLY A 114 -6.47 -3.34 -4.23
CA GLY A 114 -5.50 -3.81 -5.22
C GLY A 114 -5.89 -3.37 -6.63
N TYR A 115 -5.17 -3.86 -7.61
CA TYR A 115 -5.47 -3.62 -9.03
C TYR A 115 -5.51 -4.93 -9.81
N VAL A 116 -6.20 -4.91 -10.93
CA VAL A 116 -6.29 -6.05 -11.85
C VAL A 116 -5.33 -5.82 -13.01
N SER A 117 -4.52 -6.83 -13.30
CA SER A 117 -3.64 -6.84 -14.46
C SER A 117 -3.74 -8.20 -15.15
N GLY A 118 -4.23 -8.22 -16.38
CA GLY A 118 -4.62 -9.47 -17.04
C GLY A 118 -5.74 -10.17 -16.25
N ASP A 119 -5.59 -11.48 -16.05
CA ASP A 119 -6.54 -12.31 -15.31
C ASP A 119 -6.16 -12.49 -13.83
N LYS A 120 -5.50 -11.50 -13.22
CA LYS A 120 -4.93 -11.59 -11.87
C LYS A 120 -5.23 -10.34 -11.05
N PHE A 121 -5.48 -10.54 -9.76
CA PHE A 121 -5.56 -9.48 -8.78
C PHE A 121 -4.20 -9.29 -8.12
N LEU A 122 -3.72 -8.07 -8.10
CA LEU A 122 -2.40 -7.71 -7.60
C LEU A 122 -2.53 -6.76 -6.40
N LEU A 123 -1.89 -7.13 -5.30
CA LEU A 123 -1.76 -6.31 -4.11
C LEU A 123 -0.30 -5.92 -3.93
N ASN A 124 0.02 -4.68 -4.26
CA ASN A 124 1.37 -4.15 -4.16
C ASN A 124 1.69 -3.75 -2.71
N LEU A 125 2.73 -4.36 -2.13
CA LEU A 125 3.07 -4.16 -0.71
C LEU A 125 3.84 -2.86 -0.43
N ARG A 126 4.33 -2.16 -1.44
CA ARG A 126 5.09 -0.94 -1.24
C ARG A 126 4.32 0.18 -0.53
N THR A 127 3.01 0.25 -0.75
CA THR A 127 2.13 1.26 -0.15
C THR A 127 1.29 0.73 1.02
N VAL A 128 1.69 -0.41 1.56
CA VAL A 128 1.06 -1.05 2.71
C VAL A 128 1.99 -0.93 3.93
N PHE A 129 1.50 -0.41 5.04
CA PHE A 129 2.27 -0.37 6.28
C PHE A 129 2.50 -1.79 6.82
N PRO A 130 3.67 -2.11 7.37
CA PRO A 130 3.94 -3.42 7.96
C PRO A 130 2.91 -3.83 9.04
N SER A 131 2.39 -2.86 9.79
CA SER A 131 1.34 -3.09 10.79
C SER A 131 0.00 -3.57 10.21
N GLN A 132 -0.20 -3.45 8.88
CA GLN A 132 -1.42 -3.86 8.19
C GLN A 132 -1.33 -5.27 7.59
N ASP A 133 -0.16 -5.91 7.62
CA ASP A 133 0.05 -7.22 7.00
C ASP A 133 -0.88 -8.29 7.56
N GLN A 134 -1.06 -8.33 8.88
CA GLN A 134 -1.98 -9.28 9.51
C GLN A 134 -3.45 -9.02 9.15
N SER A 135 -3.84 -7.75 8.99
CA SER A 135 -5.19 -7.39 8.55
C SER A 135 -5.47 -7.87 7.13
N ILE A 136 -4.46 -7.81 6.24
CA ILE A 136 -4.55 -8.35 4.89
C ILE A 136 -4.76 -9.87 4.93
N VAL A 137 -3.96 -10.58 5.73
CA VAL A 137 -4.11 -12.04 5.88
C VAL A 137 -5.52 -12.40 6.33
N ASN A 138 -6.01 -11.76 7.39
CA ASN A 138 -7.33 -12.04 7.95
C ASN A 138 -8.44 -11.79 6.91
N ALA A 139 -8.41 -10.63 6.26
CA ALA A 139 -9.41 -10.28 5.26
C ALA A 139 -9.40 -11.22 4.04
N LEU A 140 -8.23 -11.67 3.61
CA LEU A 140 -8.12 -12.64 2.52
C LEU A 140 -8.65 -14.02 2.95
N LEU A 141 -8.36 -14.47 4.17
CA LEU A 141 -8.89 -15.73 4.70
C LEU A 141 -10.43 -15.70 4.83
N GLU A 142 -11.01 -14.60 5.31
CA GLU A 142 -12.46 -14.44 5.44
C GLU A 142 -13.19 -14.35 4.11
N THR A 143 -12.57 -13.67 3.13
CA THR A 143 -13.20 -13.43 1.83
C THR A 143 -13.16 -14.64 0.90
N LEU A 144 -12.19 -15.49 1.10
CA LEU A 144 -11.74 -16.46 0.12
C LEU A 144 -11.83 -17.92 0.65
N GLN A 145 -12.48 -18.12 1.81
CA GLN A 145 -12.96 -19.41 2.28
C GLN A 145 -14.27 -19.73 1.53
#